data_ff0f124179d0413b0a5b4bdf086c42b0
#
_entry.id   ff0f124179d0413b0a5b4bdf086c42b0
#
_cell.length_a   1.000
_cell.length_b   1.000
_cell.length_c   1.000
_cell.angle_alpha   90.00
_cell.angle_beta   90.00
_cell.angle_gamma   90.00
#
_symmetry.space_group_name_H-M   'P 1'
#
loop_
_entity.id
_entity.type
_entity.pdbx_description
1 polymer ?
#
loop_
_entity_poly.entity_id
_entity_poly.type
_entity_poly.pdbx_seq_one_letter_code
_entity_poly.pdbx_strand_id
1 'polypeptide(L)'
;MGDYMEETGDPFTGKKKEELKKFLEYMGLTYDEQITHSIVLRKEKEIIATASCQKNIIKCVAVSEEYQGQNLLAHLMTSLIEYFYGMGISHFFGFTKPQNKELFCSMGMYPVTQTEKILLLENDKNGLEKFLKRLKKETQEQQKCKVENRHENGIGAVVMNCNPFTRGHEYLIREAAKKNKWLHIFILSEEQSFLTTRERYQLVKEGIQEIPNVILHQTSEYMISPAVFPTYFIKEKAKAYEMNCQLDIQL
;
A
#
# COMPACT_ATOMS: atom_id res chain seq x y z
N MET A 1 2.77 13.31 -32.63
CA MET A 1 3.57 12.63 -31.59
C MET A 1 4.44 13.69 -30.99
N GLY A 2 4.37 13.91 -29.66
CA GLY A 2 5.12 14.99 -29.01
C GLY A 2 6.63 14.73 -29.09
N ASP A 3 7.38 15.80 -29.20
CA ASP A 3 8.85 15.80 -29.30
C ASP A 3 9.49 15.58 -27.91
N TYR A 4 9.23 14.40 -27.31
CA TYR A 4 9.79 14.00 -26.02
C TYR A 4 10.33 12.57 -26.07
N MET A 5 11.32 12.29 -25.23
CA MET A 5 11.95 10.98 -25.09
C MET A 5 11.56 10.36 -23.74
N GLU A 6 11.16 9.09 -23.77
CA GLU A 6 10.97 8.29 -22.57
C GLU A 6 12.29 7.69 -22.10
N GLU A 7 12.52 7.75 -20.79
CA GLU A 7 13.67 7.16 -20.12
C GLU A 7 13.22 6.43 -18.87
N THR A 8 13.77 5.23 -18.61
CA THR A 8 13.44 4.39 -17.46
C THR A 8 14.65 4.14 -16.56
N GLY A 9 14.39 3.85 -15.28
CA GLY A 9 15.41 3.50 -14.28
C GLY A 9 14.88 2.56 -13.21
N ASP A 10 15.69 1.57 -12.79
CA ASP A 10 15.35 0.51 -11.84
C ASP A 10 16.18 0.56 -10.54
N PRO A 11 16.03 1.55 -9.67
CA PRO A 11 15.63 2.94 -9.87
C PRO A 11 16.73 3.80 -10.52
N PHE A 12 16.44 5.06 -10.83
CA PHE A 12 17.51 5.99 -11.24
C PHE A 12 18.56 6.18 -10.14
N THR A 13 19.81 6.34 -10.55
CA THR A 13 20.96 6.56 -9.66
C THR A 13 21.78 7.80 -10.08
N GLY A 14 22.65 8.27 -9.19
CA GLY A 14 23.56 9.37 -9.47
C GLY A 14 22.85 10.63 -9.95
N LYS A 15 23.35 11.25 -11.02
CA LYS A 15 22.85 12.52 -11.55
C LYS A 15 21.37 12.46 -11.97
N LYS A 16 20.94 11.36 -12.58
CA LYS A 16 19.55 11.17 -13.03
C LYS A 16 18.56 11.13 -11.85
N LYS A 17 18.96 10.50 -10.74
CA LYS A 17 18.19 10.51 -9.49
C LYS A 17 18.04 11.93 -8.93
N GLU A 18 19.13 12.70 -8.93
CA GLU A 18 19.10 14.08 -8.44
C GLU A 18 18.25 15.00 -9.34
N GLU A 19 18.26 14.78 -10.63
CA GLU A 19 17.40 15.50 -11.57
C GLU A 19 15.91 15.18 -11.30
N LEU A 20 15.57 13.90 -11.10
CA LEU A 20 14.21 13.49 -10.75
C LEU A 20 13.75 14.06 -9.40
N LYS A 21 14.64 14.07 -8.39
CA LYS A 21 14.34 14.69 -7.08
C LYS A 21 13.99 16.17 -7.24
N LYS A 22 14.82 16.93 -7.96
CA LYS A 22 14.58 18.36 -8.21
C LYS A 22 13.26 18.61 -8.94
N PHE A 23 12.94 17.79 -9.94
CA PHE A 23 11.68 17.89 -10.66
C PHE A 23 10.48 17.64 -9.72
N LEU A 24 10.55 16.58 -8.88
CA LEU A 24 9.49 16.28 -7.92
C LEU A 24 9.34 17.40 -6.87
N GLU A 25 10.45 17.94 -6.36
CA GLU A 25 10.42 19.09 -5.45
C GLU A 25 9.75 20.32 -6.07
N TYR A 26 10.07 20.62 -7.33
CA TYR A 26 9.41 21.69 -8.09
C TYR A 26 7.92 21.44 -8.22
N MET A 27 7.49 20.18 -8.41
CA MET A 27 6.09 19.78 -8.47
C MET A 27 5.43 19.67 -7.07
N GLY A 28 6.12 20.03 -5.99
CA GLY A 28 5.62 19.99 -4.62
C GLY A 28 5.53 18.58 -4.04
N LEU A 29 6.25 17.62 -4.62
CA LEU A 29 6.37 16.23 -4.17
C LEU A 29 7.75 15.96 -3.56
N THR A 30 7.84 14.97 -2.68
CA THR A 30 9.11 14.47 -2.15
C THR A 30 9.46 13.16 -2.84
N TYR A 31 10.72 12.94 -3.19
CA TYR A 31 11.16 11.66 -3.72
C TYR A 31 11.08 10.58 -2.64
N ASP A 32 10.52 9.44 -2.98
CA ASP A 32 10.47 8.28 -2.09
C ASP A 32 11.69 7.39 -2.35
N GLU A 33 12.53 7.21 -1.32
CA GLU A 33 13.76 6.40 -1.42
C GLU A 33 13.49 4.90 -1.64
N GLN A 34 12.24 4.46 -1.51
CA GLN A 34 11.81 3.07 -1.72
C GLN A 34 11.33 2.77 -3.14
N ILE A 35 11.39 3.76 -4.03
CA ILE A 35 11.05 3.57 -5.44
C ILE A 35 11.92 2.47 -6.04
N THR A 36 11.27 1.53 -6.73
CA THR A 36 11.92 0.41 -7.42
C THR A 36 12.03 0.63 -8.92
N HIS A 37 11.13 1.39 -9.52
CA HIS A 37 11.14 1.74 -10.93
C HIS A 37 10.60 3.15 -11.16
N SER A 38 11.17 3.85 -12.13
CA SER A 38 10.74 5.20 -12.53
C SER A 38 10.77 5.35 -14.04
N ILE A 39 9.78 6.07 -14.55
CA ILE A 39 9.69 6.50 -15.94
C ILE A 39 9.67 8.02 -15.94
N VAL A 40 10.47 8.63 -16.79
CA VAL A 40 10.47 10.07 -17.02
C VAL A 40 10.30 10.36 -18.51
N LEU A 41 9.56 11.41 -18.81
CA LEU A 41 9.50 11.99 -20.15
C LEU A 41 10.36 13.25 -20.17
N ARG A 42 11.26 13.31 -21.14
CA ARG A 42 12.15 14.46 -21.33
C ARG A 42 11.87 15.16 -22.63
N LYS A 43 11.83 16.47 -22.55
CA LYS A 43 11.93 17.32 -23.75
C LYS A 43 13.29 18.02 -23.69
N GLU A 44 14.09 17.82 -24.74
CA GLU A 44 15.50 18.22 -24.74
C GLU A 44 16.28 17.61 -23.56
N LYS A 45 16.59 18.40 -22.52
CA LYS A 45 17.33 17.95 -21.33
C LYS A 45 16.49 17.98 -20.05
N GLU A 46 15.26 18.50 -20.11
CA GLU A 46 14.41 18.72 -18.93
C GLU A 46 13.39 17.61 -18.77
N ILE A 47 13.14 17.20 -17.53
CA ILE A 47 12.04 16.30 -17.19
C ILE A 47 10.74 17.10 -17.25
N ILE A 48 9.78 16.65 -18.05
CA ILE A 48 8.46 17.29 -18.20
C ILE A 48 7.35 16.48 -17.52
N ALA A 49 7.57 15.18 -17.32
CA ALA A 49 6.64 14.32 -16.62
C ALA A 49 7.34 13.10 -16.03
N THR A 50 6.77 12.50 -15.00
CA THR A 50 7.27 11.26 -14.36
C THR A 50 6.15 10.45 -13.78
N ALA A 51 6.35 9.12 -13.75
CA ALA A 51 5.62 8.18 -12.91
C ALA A 51 6.60 7.16 -12.36
N SER A 52 6.45 6.80 -11.09
CA SER A 52 7.31 5.82 -10.43
C SER A 52 6.46 4.78 -9.72
N CYS A 53 7.08 3.67 -9.32
CA CYS A 53 6.43 2.72 -8.44
C CYS A 53 7.39 2.16 -7.39
N GLN A 54 6.80 1.67 -6.32
CA GLN A 54 7.41 0.77 -5.35
C GLN A 54 6.67 -0.54 -5.45
N LYS A 55 7.30 -1.57 -6.02
CA LYS A 55 6.64 -2.85 -6.31
C LYS A 55 5.36 -2.62 -7.14
N ASN A 56 4.17 -2.95 -6.57
CA ASN A 56 2.87 -2.78 -7.19
C ASN A 56 2.12 -1.48 -6.77
N ILE A 57 2.82 -0.52 -6.17
CA ILE A 57 2.23 0.75 -5.73
C ILE A 57 2.76 1.89 -6.59
N ILE A 58 1.87 2.57 -7.30
CA ILE A 58 2.17 3.76 -8.11
C ILE A 58 2.46 4.93 -7.19
N LYS A 59 3.55 5.63 -7.42
CA LYS A 59 4.04 6.75 -6.62
C LYS A 59 4.64 7.86 -7.49
N CYS A 60 4.76 9.07 -6.93
CA CYS A 60 5.51 10.18 -7.53
C CYS A 60 5.10 10.47 -8.98
N VAL A 61 3.78 10.50 -9.24
CA VAL A 61 3.23 10.85 -10.55
C VAL A 61 3.11 12.37 -10.66
N ALA A 62 3.75 12.96 -11.66
CA ALA A 62 3.72 14.40 -11.90
C ALA A 62 3.86 14.73 -13.39
N VAL A 63 3.16 15.78 -13.82
CA VAL A 63 3.28 16.39 -15.16
C VAL A 63 3.41 17.90 -14.97
N SER A 64 4.47 18.49 -15.54
CA SER A 64 4.69 19.92 -15.52
C SER A 64 3.46 20.69 -16.04
N GLU A 65 3.12 21.80 -15.41
CA GLU A 65 1.90 22.56 -15.72
C GLU A 65 1.81 22.95 -17.21
N GLU A 66 2.92 23.32 -17.81
CA GLU A 66 3.03 23.69 -19.24
C GLU A 66 2.66 22.55 -20.20
N TYR A 67 2.74 21.30 -19.73
CA TYR A 67 2.54 20.09 -20.54
C TYR A 67 1.27 19.32 -20.14
N GLN A 68 0.48 19.87 -19.21
CA GLN A 68 -0.83 19.27 -18.87
C GLN A 68 -1.78 19.33 -20.07
N GLY A 69 -2.69 18.36 -20.15
CA GLY A 69 -3.64 18.25 -21.28
C GLY A 69 -3.06 17.64 -22.55
N GLN A 70 -1.76 17.29 -22.60
CA GLN A 70 -1.11 16.67 -23.75
C GLN A 70 -1.04 15.13 -23.68
N ASN A 71 -1.89 14.51 -22.87
CA ASN A 71 -1.95 13.04 -22.68
C ASN A 71 -0.67 12.40 -22.11
N LEU A 72 0.29 13.19 -21.58
CA LEU A 72 1.54 12.65 -21.03
C LEU A 72 1.31 11.72 -19.84
N LEU A 73 0.31 12.04 -19.01
CA LEU A 73 -0.06 11.17 -17.89
C LEU A 73 -0.57 9.82 -18.38
N ALA A 74 -1.43 9.79 -19.39
CA ALA A 74 -1.94 8.52 -19.95
C ALA A 74 -0.80 7.71 -20.56
N HIS A 75 0.15 8.34 -21.23
CA HIS A 75 1.35 7.69 -21.75
C HIS A 75 2.18 7.06 -20.61
N LEU A 76 2.52 7.83 -19.57
CA LEU A 76 3.26 7.33 -18.40
C LEU A 76 2.56 6.16 -17.71
N MET A 77 1.24 6.27 -17.53
CA MET A 77 0.44 5.20 -16.93
C MET A 77 0.45 3.93 -17.79
N THR A 78 0.37 4.07 -19.12
CA THR A 78 0.47 2.93 -20.04
C THR A 78 1.83 2.24 -19.90
N SER A 79 2.93 2.98 -19.98
CA SER A 79 4.29 2.44 -19.85
C SER A 79 4.50 1.77 -18.48
N LEU A 80 3.95 2.36 -17.40
CA LEU A 80 4.06 1.79 -16.06
C LEU A 80 3.22 0.49 -15.91
N ILE A 81 2.04 0.43 -16.52
CA ILE A 81 1.19 -0.76 -16.54
C ILE A 81 1.86 -1.88 -17.36
N GLU A 82 2.47 -1.56 -18.48
CA GLU A 82 3.25 -2.51 -19.27
C GLU A 82 4.43 -3.07 -18.46
N TYR A 83 5.14 -2.20 -17.73
CA TYR A 83 6.18 -2.64 -16.79
C TYR A 83 5.62 -3.61 -15.73
N PHE A 84 4.49 -3.29 -15.10
CA PHE A 84 3.86 -4.18 -14.12
C PHE A 84 3.54 -5.55 -14.72
N TYR A 85 2.91 -5.60 -15.88
CA TYR A 85 2.60 -6.87 -16.54
C TYR A 85 3.85 -7.65 -16.93
N GLY A 86 4.91 -6.96 -17.38
CA GLY A 86 6.21 -7.56 -17.67
C GLY A 86 6.86 -8.20 -16.44
N MET A 87 6.61 -7.64 -15.25
CA MET A 87 7.04 -8.17 -13.95
C MET A 87 6.08 -9.22 -13.35
N GLY A 88 5.00 -9.58 -14.06
CA GLY A 88 3.97 -10.51 -13.56
C GLY A 88 3.03 -9.90 -12.54
N ILE A 89 3.04 -8.58 -12.37
CA ILE A 89 2.16 -7.84 -11.46
C ILE A 89 0.86 -7.50 -12.19
N SER A 90 -0.25 -8.13 -11.81
CA SER A 90 -1.57 -7.88 -12.40
C SER A 90 -2.49 -7.03 -11.51
N HIS A 91 -2.15 -6.89 -10.23
CA HIS A 91 -2.90 -6.09 -9.26
C HIS A 91 -1.99 -5.01 -8.66
N PHE A 92 -2.37 -3.76 -8.85
CA PHE A 92 -1.58 -2.62 -8.39
C PHE A 92 -2.47 -1.51 -7.83
N PHE A 93 -1.86 -0.66 -7.02
CA PHE A 93 -2.50 0.38 -6.24
C PHE A 93 -1.90 1.74 -6.57
N GLY A 94 -2.64 2.80 -6.26
CA GLY A 94 -2.15 4.16 -6.32
C GLY A 94 -2.74 5.01 -5.22
N PHE A 95 -1.92 5.93 -4.68
CA PHE A 95 -2.37 6.96 -3.77
C PHE A 95 -2.34 8.31 -4.46
N THR A 96 -3.40 9.08 -4.28
CA THR A 96 -3.48 10.43 -4.83
C THR A 96 -4.32 11.35 -3.95
N LYS A 97 -4.41 12.62 -4.30
CA LYS A 97 -5.36 13.55 -3.68
C LYS A 97 -6.77 13.29 -4.21
N PRO A 98 -7.82 13.45 -3.40
CA PRO A 98 -9.22 13.20 -3.82
C PRO A 98 -9.64 13.96 -5.09
N GLN A 99 -9.11 15.14 -5.30
CA GLN A 99 -9.38 15.98 -6.49
C GLN A 99 -8.95 15.32 -7.81
N ASN A 100 -8.05 14.36 -7.77
CA ASN A 100 -7.55 13.65 -8.96
C ASN A 100 -8.36 12.37 -9.26
N LYS A 101 -9.42 12.09 -8.50
CA LYS A 101 -10.23 10.87 -8.61
C LYS A 101 -10.65 10.57 -10.04
N GLU A 102 -11.31 11.52 -10.68
CA GLU A 102 -11.85 11.36 -12.04
C GLU A 102 -10.76 11.09 -13.07
N LEU A 103 -9.63 11.76 -12.92
CA LEU A 103 -8.48 11.59 -13.79
C LEU A 103 -7.94 10.14 -13.73
N PHE A 104 -7.73 9.61 -12.53
CA PHE A 104 -7.26 8.22 -12.36
C PHE A 104 -8.32 7.19 -12.72
N CYS A 105 -9.60 7.46 -12.45
CA CYS A 105 -10.69 6.59 -12.87
C CYS A 105 -10.78 6.49 -14.41
N SER A 106 -10.54 7.57 -15.14
CA SER A 106 -10.51 7.54 -16.62
C SER A 106 -9.38 6.67 -17.19
N MET A 107 -8.37 6.36 -16.39
CA MET A 107 -7.24 5.47 -16.72
C MET A 107 -7.41 4.05 -16.20
N GLY A 108 -8.63 3.65 -15.79
CA GLY A 108 -8.92 2.28 -15.34
C GLY A 108 -8.60 1.97 -13.90
N MET A 109 -8.39 3.00 -13.06
CA MET A 109 -8.25 2.83 -11.61
C MET A 109 -9.61 3.00 -10.91
N TYR A 110 -9.85 2.25 -9.85
CA TYR A 110 -11.09 2.25 -9.08
C TYR A 110 -10.85 2.70 -7.64
N PRO A 111 -11.70 3.58 -7.09
CA PRO A 111 -11.59 4.00 -5.69
C PRO A 111 -11.81 2.84 -4.73
N VAL A 112 -10.91 2.69 -3.76
CA VAL A 112 -11.04 1.73 -2.66
C VAL A 112 -11.59 2.44 -1.43
N THR A 113 -10.87 3.46 -0.95
CA THR A 113 -11.28 4.28 0.19
C THR A 113 -10.69 5.67 0.09
N GLN A 114 -11.27 6.63 0.83
CA GLN A 114 -10.89 8.03 0.73
C GLN A 114 -11.01 8.72 2.09
N THR A 115 -10.02 9.54 2.42
CA THR A 115 -10.07 10.57 3.47
C THR A 115 -10.22 11.96 2.84
N GLU A 116 -10.25 13.02 3.64
CA GLU A 116 -10.23 14.39 3.11
C GLU A 116 -9.01 14.72 2.24
N LYS A 117 -7.89 14.04 2.43
CA LYS A 117 -6.59 14.37 1.82
C LYS A 117 -6.03 13.29 0.92
N ILE A 118 -6.46 12.04 1.09
CA ILE A 118 -5.91 10.89 0.40
C ILE A 118 -7.03 10.05 -0.19
N LEU A 119 -6.82 9.60 -1.41
CA LEU A 119 -7.62 8.62 -2.11
C LEU A 119 -6.73 7.42 -2.43
N LEU A 120 -7.12 6.22 -1.98
CA LEU A 120 -6.55 4.95 -2.40
C LEU A 120 -7.33 4.42 -3.60
N LEU A 121 -6.60 4.02 -4.61
CA LEU A 121 -7.12 3.46 -5.86
C LEU A 121 -6.47 2.10 -6.14
N GLU A 122 -7.18 1.25 -6.86
CA GLU A 122 -6.68 -0.03 -7.38
C GLU A 122 -7.14 -0.25 -8.82
N ASN A 123 -6.49 -1.16 -9.55
CA ASN A 123 -6.89 -1.50 -10.92
C ASN A 123 -7.90 -2.66 -11.01
N ASP A 124 -8.26 -3.29 -9.89
CA ASP A 124 -9.31 -4.33 -9.86
C ASP A 124 -10.59 -3.76 -9.24
N LYS A 125 -11.64 -3.58 -10.03
CA LYS A 125 -12.94 -3.06 -9.56
C LYS A 125 -13.52 -3.82 -8.35
N ASN A 126 -13.18 -5.09 -8.21
CA ASN A 126 -13.69 -5.97 -7.17
C ASN A 126 -12.59 -6.46 -6.22
N GLY A 127 -11.43 -5.82 -6.22
CA GLY A 127 -10.26 -6.28 -5.47
C GLY A 127 -10.53 -6.33 -3.96
N LEU A 128 -11.02 -5.24 -3.38
CA LEU A 128 -11.40 -5.19 -1.97
C LEU A 128 -12.48 -6.24 -1.62
N GLU A 129 -13.48 -6.42 -2.49
CA GLU A 129 -14.53 -7.43 -2.25
C GLU A 129 -13.95 -8.86 -2.23
N LYS A 130 -13.04 -9.17 -3.15
CA LYS A 130 -12.34 -10.46 -3.19
C LYS A 130 -11.51 -10.66 -1.92
N PHE A 131 -10.81 -9.63 -1.47
CA PHE A 131 -10.04 -9.66 -0.23
C PHE A 131 -10.91 -9.94 0.99
N LEU A 132 -12.03 -9.22 1.15
CA LEU A 132 -12.98 -9.43 2.25
C LEU A 132 -13.62 -10.82 2.22
N LYS A 133 -13.96 -11.34 1.03
CA LYS A 133 -14.46 -12.72 0.87
C LYS A 133 -13.41 -13.75 1.31
N ARG A 134 -12.13 -13.52 0.99
CA ARG A 134 -11.03 -14.37 1.46
C ARG A 134 -10.93 -14.37 2.98
N LEU A 135 -10.91 -13.20 3.62
CA LEU A 135 -10.86 -13.07 5.08
C LEU A 135 -12.04 -13.79 5.76
N LYS A 136 -13.24 -13.63 5.21
CA LYS A 136 -14.45 -14.30 5.71
C LYS A 136 -14.31 -15.82 5.65
N LYS A 137 -13.80 -16.36 4.53
CA LYS A 137 -13.56 -17.79 4.35
C LYS A 137 -12.52 -18.31 5.34
N GLU A 138 -11.38 -17.63 5.47
CA GLU A 138 -10.31 -17.95 6.44
C GLU A 138 -10.85 -17.96 7.87
N THR A 139 -11.68 -16.97 8.24
CA THR A 139 -12.35 -16.92 9.54
C THR A 139 -13.18 -18.16 9.78
N GLN A 140 -14.07 -18.49 8.85
CA GLN A 140 -14.97 -19.66 8.97
C GLN A 140 -14.20 -20.99 9.07
N GLU A 141 -13.11 -21.13 8.33
CA GLU A 141 -12.24 -22.32 8.38
C GLU A 141 -11.55 -22.46 9.73
N GLN A 142 -10.98 -21.38 10.26
CA GLN A 142 -10.31 -21.40 11.56
C GLN A 142 -11.30 -21.60 12.73
N GLN A 143 -12.48 -21.03 12.66
CA GLN A 143 -13.53 -21.20 13.69
C GLN A 143 -13.98 -22.64 13.86
N LYS A 144 -13.89 -23.48 12.82
CA LYS A 144 -14.23 -24.93 12.93
C LYS A 144 -13.34 -25.68 13.92
N CYS A 145 -12.10 -25.22 14.11
CA CYS A 145 -11.10 -25.85 14.96
C CYS A 145 -10.82 -25.08 16.25
N LYS A 146 -11.57 -24.03 16.53
CA LYS A 146 -11.33 -23.11 17.63
C LYS A 146 -12.61 -22.92 18.48
N VAL A 147 -12.44 -22.39 19.69
CA VAL A 147 -13.53 -22.21 20.64
C VAL A 147 -13.67 -20.73 20.97
N GLU A 148 -14.89 -20.19 20.87
CA GLU A 148 -15.17 -18.82 21.25
C GLU A 148 -15.05 -18.61 22.77
N ASN A 149 -14.69 -17.40 23.18
CA ASN A 149 -14.76 -17.01 24.58
C ASN A 149 -16.22 -16.72 24.94
N ARG A 150 -16.80 -17.57 25.81
CA ARG A 150 -18.22 -17.51 26.16
C ARG A 150 -18.61 -16.35 27.10
N HIS A 151 -17.62 -15.74 27.72
CA HIS A 151 -17.84 -14.68 28.72
C HIS A 151 -17.83 -13.27 28.11
N GLU A 152 -17.55 -13.14 26.81
CA GLU A 152 -17.41 -11.87 26.13
C GLU A 152 -18.29 -11.78 24.88
N ASN A 153 -18.82 -10.60 24.60
CA ASN A 153 -19.77 -10.37 23.52
C ASN A 153 -19.21 -9.65 22.29
N GLY A 154 -17.95 -9.25 22.33
CA GLY A 154 -17.33 -8.45 21.27
C GLY A 154 -16.45 -9.25 20.30
N ILE A 155 -16.20 -8.66 19.16
CA ILE A 155 -15.14 -9.06 18.23
C ILE A 155 -14.06 -8.00 18.30
N GLY A 156 -12.84 -8.41 18.63
CA GLY A 156 -11.66 -7.54 18.64
C GLY A 156 -10.80 -7.73 17.42
N ALA A 157 -10.04 -6.72 17.06
CA ALA A 157 -9.01 -6.80 16.03
C ALA A 157 -7.70 -6.15 16.50
N VAL A 158 -6.58 -6.74 16.13
CA VAL A 158 -5.24 -6.18 16.35
C VAL A 158 -4.43 -6.32 15.08
N VAL A 159 -3.81 -5.24 14.68
CA VAL A 159 -2.87 -5.20 13.55
C VAL A 159 -1.44 -5.20 14.11
N MET A 160 -0.59 -6.11 13.63
CA MET A 160 0.76 -6.30 14.15
C MET A 160 1.78 -6.55 13.05
N ASN A 161 3.00 -6.04 13.23
CA ASN A 161 4.12 -6.37 12.36
C ASN A 161 4.82 -7.67 12.78
N CYS A 162 5.02 -7.90 14.08
CA CYS A 162 5.65 -9.10 14.67
C CYS A 162 7.03 -9.43 14.07
N ASN A 163 7.92 -8.47 14.00
CA ASN A 163 9.24 -8.61 13.39
C ASN A 163 10.40 -8.50 14.41
N PRO A 164 10.78 -9.58 15.13
CA PRO A 164 10.10 -10.89 15.23
C PRO A 164 8.90 -10.90 16.19
N PHE A 165 8.18 -12.01 16.24
CA PHE A 165 7.19 -12.27 17.29
C PHE A 165 7.89 -12.43 18.65
N THR A 166 7.41 -11.74 19.67
CA THR A 166 8.02 -11.70 21.01
C THR A 166 6.99 -12.04 22.10
N ARG A 167 7.49 -12.31 23.32
CA ARG A 167 6.62 -12.52 24.50
C ARG A 167 5.71 -11.34 24.80
N GLY A 168 6.12 -10.11 24.45
CA GLY A 168 5.27 -8.93 24.58
C GLY A 168 4.09 -8.96 23.61
N HIS A 169 4.29 -9.40 22.38
CA HIS A 169 3.21 -9.63 21.41
C HIS A 169 2.26 -10.73 21.90
N GLU A 170 2.78 -11.86 22.38
CA GLU A 170 1.99 -12.95 22.92
C GLU A 170 1.13 -12.48 24.12
N TYR A 171 1.72 -11.74 25.05
CA TYR A 171 1.02 -11.18 26.19
C TYR A 171 -0.13 -10.27 25.78
N LEU A 172 0.11 -9.33 24.85
CA LEU A 172 -0.91 -8.45 24.32
C LEU A 172 -2.09 -9.24 23.70
N ILE A 173 -1.77 -10.25 22.89
CA ILE A 173 -2.77 -11.10 22.25
C ILE A 173 -3.59 -11.86 23.32
N ARG A 174 -2.95 -12.45 24.33
CA ARG A 174 -3.64 -13.16 25.42
C ARG A 174 -4.58 -12.24 26.20
N GLU A 175 -4.12 -11.03 26.54
CA GLU A 175 -4.98 -10.06 27.25
C GLU A 175 -6.15 -9.55 26.40
N ALA A 176 -5.92 -9.31 25.11
CA ALA A 176 -6.99 -8.94 24.19
C ALA A 176 -8.00 -10.10 23.98
N ALA A 177 -7.50 -11.34 23.85
CA ALA A 177 -8.35 -12.52 23.68
C ALA A 177 -9.27 -12.77 24.87
N LYS A 178 -8.82 -12.49 26.10
CA LYS A 178 -9.66 -12.58 27.31
C LYS A 178 -10.88 -11.65 27.28
N LYS A 179 -10.76 -10.51 26.59
CA LYS A 179 -11.77 -9.43 26.55
C LYS A 179 -12.73 -9.54 25.37
N ASN A 180 -12.50 -10.47 24.45
CA ASN A 180 -13.28 -10.57 23.23
C ASN A 180 -13.79 -11.99 23.01
N LYS A 181 -14.99 -12.12 22.43
CA LYS A 181 -15.53 -13.41 21.98
C LYS A 181 -14.64 -14.05 20.92
N TRP A 182 -14.25 -13.28 19.91
CA TRP A 182 -13.25 -13.59 18.89
C TRP A 182 -12.25 -12.45 18.78
N LEU A 183 -10.98 -12.78 18.66
CA LEU A 183 -9.93 -11.82 18.40
C LEU A 183 -9.29 -12.11 17.04
N HIS A 184 -9.38 -11.15 16.13
CA HIS A 184 -8.73 -11.21 14.83
C HIS A 184 -7.34 -10.56 14.90
N ILE A 185 -6.30 -11.28 14.50
CA ILE A 185 -4.94 -10.78 14.39
C ILE A 185 -4.58 -10.65 12.92
N PHE A 186 -4.18 -9.46 12.52
CA PHE A 186 -3.75 -9.14 11.17
C PHE A 186 -2.24 -8.91 11.15
N ILE A 187 -1.50 -9.77 10.42
CA ILE A 187 -0.06 -9.61 10.24
C ILE A 187 0.20 -8.80 8.98
N LEU A 188 0.84 -7.62 9.15
CA LEU A 188 1.14 -6.71 8.06
C LEU A 188 2.03 -7.35 7.00
N SER A 189 1.68 -7.17 5.74
CA SER A 189 2.44 -7.66 4.58
C SER A 189 3.58 -6.70 4.24
N GLU A 190 4.55 -6.54 5.16
CA GLU A 190 5.70 -5.65 4.99
C GLU A 190 6.96 -6.47 4.71
N GLU A 191 7.56 -6.31 3.53
CA GLU A 191 8.73 -7.09 3.10
C GLU A 191 10.08 -6.46 3.45
N GLN A 192 10.12 -5.24 4.00
CA GLN A 192 11.37 -4.59 4.45
C GLN A 192 11.82 -5.07 5.84
N SER A 193 11.19 -6.09 6.34
CA SER A 193 11.48 -6.70 7.63
C SER A 193 12.64 -7.69 7.54
N PHE A 194 13.36 -7.90 8.64
CA PHE A 194 14.38 -8.95 8.77
C PHE A 194 13.82 -10.34 8.46
N LEU A 195 12.55 -10.58 8.82
CA LEU A 195 11.80 -11.79 8.51
C LEU A 195 10.76 -11.51 7.41
N THR A 196 10.60 -12.45 6.50
CA THR A 196 9.53 -12.41 5.50
C THR A 196 8.14 -12.42 6.15
N THR A 197 7.12 -11.92 5.47
CA THR A 197 5.73 -11.98 5.96
C THR A 197 5.31 -13.42 6.28
N ARG A 198 5.74 -14.40 5.48
CA ARG A 198 5.43 -15.82 5.68
C ARG A 198 6.05 -16.35 6.98
N GLU A 199 7.31 -16.04 7.24
CA GLU A 199 8.00 -16.44 8.47
C GLU A 199 7.36 -15.80 9.70
N ARG A 200 7.05 -14.52 9.64
CA ARG A 200 6.36 -13.80 10.73
C ARG A 200 4.98 -14.41 11.01
N TYR A 201 4.20 -14.69 9.98
CA TYR A 201 2.91 -15.37 10.10
C TYR A 201 3.05 -16.74 10.79
N GLN A 202 4.04 -17.54 10.40
CA GLN A 202 4.27 -18.84 10.98
C GLN A 202 4.66 -18.77 12.47
N LEU A 203 5.58 -17.86 12.83
CA LEU A 203 5.97 -17.62 14.21
C LEU A 203 4.78 -17.20 15.10
N VAL A 204 3.95 -16.28 14.61
CA VAL A 204 2.74 -15.89 15.32
C VAL A 204 1.79 -17.06 15.48
N LYS A 205 1.55 -17.82 14.40
CA LYS A 205 0.67 -19.00 14.41
C LYS A 205 1.08 -20.02 15.47
N GLU A 206 2.36 -20.30 15.58
CA GLU A 206 2.92 -21.21 16.59
C GLU A 206 2.77 -20.63 18.00
N GLY A 207 3.09 -19.34 18.19
CA GLY A 207 3.02 -18.67 19.49
C GLY A 207 1.62 -18.50 20.04
N ILE A 208 0.59 -18.52 19.21
CA ILE A 208 -0.82 -18.35 19.64
C ILE A 208 -1.65 -19.64 19.55
N GLN A 209 -1.05 -20.79 19.25
CA GLN A 209 -1.79 -22.04 19.03
C GLN A 209 -2.65 -22.47 20.23
N GLU A 210 -2.24 -22.12 21.44
CA GLU A 210 -2.97 -22.43 22.69
C GLU A 210 -4.08 -21.43 23.04
N ILE A 211 -4.24 -20.35 22.25
CA ILE A 211 -5.28 -19.35 22.50
C ILE A 211 -6.50 -19.68 21.64
N PRO A 212 -7.60 -20.16 22.26
CA PRO A 212 -8.66 -20.85 21.51
C PRO A 212 -9.52 -19.94 20.64
N ASN A 213 -9.64 -18.66 20.99
CA ASN A 213 -10.53 -17.69 20.33
C ASN A 213 -9.82 -16.67 19.45
N VAL A 214 -8.60 -16.98 18.97
CA VAL A 214 -7.83 -16.10 18.10
C VAL A 214 -7.90 -16.59 16.65
N ILE A 215 -8.24 -15.71 15.74
CA ILE A 215 -8.24 -15.92 14.28
C ILE A 215 -7.07 -15.14 13.69
N LEU A 216 -6.19 -15.81 12.96
CA LEU A 216 -5.01 -15.20 12.37
C LEU A 216 -5.19 -14.98 10.86
N HIS A 217 -4.88 -13.77 10.42
CA HIS A 217 -4.94 -13.36 9.02
C HIS A 217 -3.60 -12.82 8.54
N GLN A 218 -3.26 -13.14 7.30
CA GLN A 218 -2.26 -12.41 6.57
C GLN A 218 -2.93 -11.27 5.82
N THR A 219 -2.42 -10.07 5.98
CA THR A 219 -2.95 -8.90 5.27
C THR A 219 -2.48 -8.87 3.81
N SER A 220 -2.87 -7.84 3.11
CA SER A 220 -2.37 -7.44 1.80
C SER A 220 -2.18 -5.92 1.82
N GLU A 221 -2.02 -5.33 0.67
CA GLU A 221 -1.86 -3.88 0.48
C GLU A 221 -3.07 -3.05 0.97
N TYR A 222 -4.21 -3.68 1.23
CA TYR A 222 -5.39 -3.01 1.82
C TYR A 222 -5.16 -2.59 3.27
N MET A 223 -4.31 -3.30 4.02
CA MET A 223 -3.90 -2.85 5.35
C MET A 223 -2.57 -2.12 5.23
N ILE A 224 -2.64 -0.81 5.27
CA ILE A 224 -1.56 0.09 4.92
C ILE A 224 -0.57 0.16 6.07
N SER A 225 0.67 -0.28 5.82
CA SER A 225 1.76 -0.03 6.77
C SER A 225 2.34 1.38 6.56
N PRO A 226 2.97 1.98 7.58
CA PRO A 226 3.72 3.23 7.42
C PRO A 226 4.77 3.20 6.31
N ALA A 227 5.27 2.01 5.93
CA ALA A 227 6.24 1.83 4.87
C ALA A 227 5.66 2.00 3.46
N VAL A 228 4.37 1.73 3.28
CA VAL A 228 3.67 1.90 1.98
C VAL A 228 2.86 3.18 1.91
N PHE A 229 2.65 3.85 3.04
CA PHE A 229 1.87 5.08 3.10
C PHE A 229 2.52 6.21 2.31
N PRO A 230 1.75 7.02 1.55
CA PRO A 230 2.29 8.00 0.62
C PRO A 230 2.82 9.25 1.32
N THR A 231 3.97 9.15 1.97
CA THR A 231 4.64 10.31 2.59
C THR A 231 5.19 11.31 1.58
N TYR A 232 5.28 10.95 0.30
CA TYR A 232 5.85 11.79 -0.76
C TYR A 232 5.03 13.05 -1.08
N PHE A 233 3.75 13.11 -0.71
CA PHE A 233 2.95 14.34 -0.81
C PHE A 233 2.46 14.90 0.53
N ILE A 234 2.84 14.27 1.66
CA ILE A 234 2.53 14.72 3.01
C ILE A 234 3.83 15.14 3.70
N LYS A 235 4.02 16.44 3.87
CA LYS A 235 5.29 17.00 4.38
C LYS A 235 5.51 16.77 5.88
N GLU A 236 4.47 16.52 6.67
CA GLU A 236 4.56 16.38 8.12
C GLU A 236 4.39 14.92 8.54
N LYS A 237 5.47 14.27 9.02
CA LYS A 237 5.47 12.84 9.42
C LYS A 237 4.41 12.50 10.48
N ALA A 238 4.17 13.39 11.45
CA ALA A 238 3.16 13.16 12.49
C ALA A 238 1.74 13.10 11.89
N LYS A 239 1.41 14.00 10.95
CA LYS A 239 0.14 13.99 10.22
C LYS A 239 0.01 12.77 9.29
N ALA A 240 1.12 12.32 8.70
CA ALA A 240 1.11 11.12 7.87
C ALA A 240 0.68 9.88 8.66
N TYR A 241 1.15 9.72 9.89
CA TYR A 241 0.74 8.61 10.75
C TYR A 241 -0.75 8.66 11.13
N GLU A 242 -1.25 9.83 11.54
CA GLU A 242 -2.67 10.01 11.86
C GLU A 242 -3.57 9.71 10.66
N MET A 243 -3.18 10.17 9.47
CA MET A 243 -3.92 9.94 8.23
C MET A 243 -3.90 8.49 7.80
N ASN A 244 -2.80 7.76 8.06
CA ASN A 244 -2.72 6.32 7.84
C ASN A 244 -3.74 5.58 8.71
N CYS A 245 -3.77 5.90 10.01
CA CYS A 245 -4.76 5.31 10.92
C CYS A 245 -6.20 5.63 10.48
N GLN A 246 -6.48 6.85 10.01
CA GLN A 246 -7.80 7.22 9.49
C GLN A 246 -8.18 6.41 8.25
N LEU A 247 -7.22 6.16 7.36
CA LEU A 247 -7.46 5.38 6.15
C LEU A 247 -7.74 3.90 6.48
N ASP A 248 -6.96 3.31 7.40
CA ASP A 248 -7.13 1.93 7.86
C ASP A 248 -8.48 1.71 8.57
N ILE A 249 -9.01 2.74 9.27
CA ILE A 249 -10.34 2.67 9.92
C ILE A 249 -11.47 2.71 8.88
N GLN A 250 -11.26 3.31 7.73
CA GLN A 250 -12.27 3.42 6.67
C GLN A 250 -12.28 2.25 5.69
N LEU A 251 -11.25 1.42 5.69
CA LEU A 251 -11.17 0.16 4.94
C LEU A 251 -11.96 -0.95 5.63
#